data_cbec13ebae195110075113ad8f54ea33
#
_entry.id   cbec13ebae195110075113ad8f54ea33
#
_cell.length_a   1.000
_cell.length_b   1.000
_cell.length_c   1.000
_cell.angle_alpha   90.00
_cell.angle_beta   90.00
_cell.angle_gamma   90.00
#
_symmetry.space_group_name_H-M   'P 1'
#
loop_
_entity.id
_entity.type
_entity.pdbx_description
1 polymer ?
#
loop_
_entity_poly.entity_id
_entity_poly.type
_entity_poly.pdbx_seq_one_letter_code
_entity_poly.pdbx_strand_id
1 'polypeptide(L)'
;LSAGLPLGTGARRSTVALTAGFAIGPMVAGALAQWLPAPLHLTYAVHLIAQAVAAALVWNVPEMDTSDQPTPTVAVAARHLMHGWFWKLIVPSAPWVFGAATVAFAVTPALVGPVPGLPRVAAAGLTAGLTLGTSVMVQPSVRRYAHHDPGRTPPLGMAVLTLGMMIATTAALVPHPLWLLPASVVLGAAHGLLMVGSITIVEHHTPPQLMAPTTAIVYGLTYIG
;
A
#
# COMPACT_ATOMS: atom_id res chain seq x y z
N LEU A 1 1.85 12.28 20.57
CA LEU A 1 2.13 13.42 19.67
C LEU A 1 0.85 14.12 19.17
N SER A 2 -0.34 13.63 19.50
CA SER A 2 -1.63 14.20 19.08
C SER A 2 -2.48 14.68 20.26
N ALA A 3 -1.95 14.66 21.49
CA ALA A 3 -2.65 15.18 22.65
C ALA A 3 -2.96 16.67 22.47
N GLY A 4 -4.24 17.04 22.53
CA GLY A 4 -4.71 18.42 22.31
C GLY A 4 -5.03 18.81 20.86
N LEU A 5 -4.88 17.90 19.89
CA LEU A 5 -5.26 18.15 18.49
C LEU A 5 -6.69 17.64 18.19
N PRO A 6 -7.38 18.22 17.20
CA PRO A 6 -8.70 17.74 16.77
C PRO A 6 -8.69 16.25 16.44
N LEU A 7 -9.80 15.56 16.76
CA LEU A 7 -10.00 14.14 16.45
C LEU A 7 -9.66 13.86 14.98
N GLY A 8 -8.89 12.79 14.72
CA GLY A 8 -8.47 12.40 13.38
C GLY A 8 -7.15 13.00 12.87
N THR A 9 -6.57 14.01 13.55
CA THR A 9 -5.29 14.60 13.11
C THR A 9 -4.14 13.62 13.16
N GLY A 10 -4.09 12.76 14.19
CA GLY A 10 -3.07 11.72 14.32
C GLY A 10 -3.15 10.68 13.21
N ALA A 11 -4.35 10.17 12.94
CA ALA A 11 -4.60 9.22 11.85
C ALA A 11 -4.24 9.82 10.48
N ARG A 12 -4.58 11.09 10.24
CA ARG A 12 -4.20 11.79 9.00
C ARG A 12 -2.68 11.90 8.86
N ARG A 13 -1.97 12.28 9.90
CA ARG A 13 -0.50 12.42 9.88
C ARG A 13 0.19 11.08 9.61
N SER A 14 -0.23 10.01 10.28
CA SER A 14 0.33 8.68 10.06
C SER A 14 0.05 8.16 8.65
N THR A 15 -1.15 8.37 8.13
CA THR A 15 -1.47 8.02 6.74
C THR A 15 -0.59 8.78 5.75
N VAL A 16 -0.45 10.09 5.89
CA VAL A 16 0.39 10.91 5.00
C VAL A 16 1.85 10.47 5.08
N ALA A 17 2.38 10.22 6.28
CA ALA A 17 3.77 9.79 6.45
C ALA A 17 4.03 8.41 5.83
N LEU A 18 3.15 7.44 6.08
CA LEU A 18 3.22 6.09 5.49
C LEU A 18 3.19 6.17 3.97
N THR A 19 2.29 6.96 3.44
CA THR A 19 2.03 7.10 2.02
C THR A 19 3.19 7.80 1.31
N ALA A 20 3.72 8.88 1.91
CA ALA A 20 4.91 9.56 1.40
C ALA A 20 6.13 8.61 1.40
N GLY A 21 6.28 7.80 2.45
CA GLY A 21 7.34 6.79 2.54
C GLY A 21 7.26 5.78 1.40
N PHE A 22 6.08 5.26 1.09
CA PHE A 22 5.87 4.33 -0.02
C PHE A 22 6.14 4.94 -1.39
N ALA A 23 5.84 6.22 -1.60
CA ALA A 23 6.10 6.88 -2.87
C ALA A 23 7.57 7.28 -3.03
N ILE A 24 8.17 7.88 -2.00
CA ILE A 24 9.52 8.45 -2.06
C ILE A 24 10.59 7.37 -1.85
N GLY A 25 10.34 6.38 -1.00
CA GLY A 25 11.31 5.35 -0.63
C GLY A 25 11.95 4.65 -1.82
N PRO A 26 11.18 4.04 -2.75
CA PRO A 26 11.72 3.38 -3.92
C PRO A 26 12.48 4.32 -4.87
N MET A 27 12.03 5.57 -5.01
CA MET A 27 12.73 6.57 -5.85
C MET A 27 14.09 6.90 -5.26
N VAL A 28 14.17 7.14 -3.95
CA VAL A 28 15.44 7.40 -3.26
C VAL A 28 16.33 6.18 -3.31
N ALA A 29 15.81 4.99 -3.02
CA ALA A 29 16.59 3.75 -3.10
C ALA A 29 17.14 3.51 -4.50
N GLY A 30 16.32 3.72 -5.54
CA GLY A 30 16.74 3.61 -6.94
C GLY A 30 17.83 4.62 -7.32
N ALA A 31 17.70 5.86 -6.85
CA ALA A 31 18.72 6.91 -7.07
C ALA A 31 20.03 6.59 -6.35
N LEU A 32 19.97 6.19 -5.08
CA LEU A 32 21.15 5.79 -4.30
C LEU A 32 21.86 4.60 -4.98
N ALA A 33 21.11 3.58 -5.36
CA ALA A 33 21.66 2.39 -5.98
C ALA A 33 22.24 2.64 -7.39
N GLN A 34 21.74 3.65 -8.11
CA GLN A 34 22.17 3.92 -9.48
C GLN A 34 23.39 4.85 -9.54
N TRP A 35 23.44 5.90 -8.74
CA TRP A 35 24.41 6.99 -8.94
C TRP A 35 25.46 7.13 -7.83
N LEU A 36 25.32 6.41 -6.71
CA LEU A 36 26.25 6.51 -5.59
C LEU A 36 27.19 5.28 -5.52
N PRO A 37 28.39 5.42 -4.91
CA PRO A 37 29.29 4.30 -4.73
C PRO A 37 28.72 3.25 -3.77
N ALA A 38 29.12 2.00 -3.96
CA ALA A 38 28.68 0.86 -3.15
C ALA A 38 27.15 0.74 -3.04
N PRO A 39 26.42 0.57 -4.18
CA PRO A 39 24.96 0.68 -4.28
C PRO A 39 24.21 -0.26 -3.31
N LEU A 40 24.72 -1.48 -3.11
CA LEU A 40 24.09 -2.43 -2.18
C LEU A 40 24.27 -2.02 -0.72
N HIS A 41 25.45 -1.51 -0.34
CA HIS A 41 25.72 -1.15 1.06
C HIS A 41 25.10 0.19 1.44
N LEU A 42 25.20 1.19 0.57
CA LEU A 42 24.75 2.54 0.87
C LEU A 42 23.23 2.62 1.02
N THR A 43 22.47 1.95 0.17
CA THR A 43 21.01 1.91 0.26
C THR A 43 20.56 1.32 1.59
N TYR A 44 21.18 0.21 2.02
CA TYR A 44 20.84 -0.39 3.31
C TYR A 44 21.35 0.44 4.50
N ALA A 45 22.53 1.07 4.40
CA ALA A 45 23.05 1.94 5.45
C ALA A 45 22.13 3.15 5.69
N VAL A 46 21.66 3.80 4.64
CA VAL A 46 20.68 4.90 4.74
C VAL A 46 19.38 4.41 5.39
N HIS A 47 18.90 3.23 5.01
CA HIS A 47 17.72 2.64 5.62
C HIS A 47 17.93 2.34 7.12
N LEU A 48 19.05 1.75 7.50
CA LEU A 48 19.42 1.50 8.90
C LEU A 48 19.47 2.78 9.73
N ILE A 49 20.07 3.84 9.19
CA ILE A 49 20.12 5.15 9.87
C ILE A 49 18.70 5.68 10.07
N ALA A 50 17.87 5.63 9.03
CA ALA A 50 16.48 6.07 9.11
C ALA A 50 15.68 5.27 10.17
N GLN A 51 15.88 3.96 10.25
CA GLN A 51 15.26 3.10 11.25
C GLN A 51 15.78 3.41 12.67
N ALA A 52 17.07 3.62 12.83
CA ALA A 52 17.67 4.00 14.12
C ALA A 52 17.12 5.36 14.63
N VAL A 53 16.98 6.34 13.73
CA VAL A 53 16.36 7.63 14.05
C VAL A 53 14.89 7.43 14.42
N ALA A 54 14.14 6.66 13.66
CA ALA A 54 12.74 6.36 13.95
C ALA A 54 12.58 5.66 15.31
N ALA A 55 13.42 4.67 15.61
CA ALA A 55 13.44 3.97 16.89
C ALA A 55 13.74 4.94 18.05
N ALA A 56 14.73 5.82 17.90
CA ALA A 56 15.09 6.81 18.92
C ALA A 56 13.93 7.81 19.19
N LEU A 57 13.21 8.22 18.12
CA LEU A 57 12.07 9.13 18.25
C LEU A 57 10.88 8.48 18.96
N VAL A 58 10.68 7.17 18.78
CA VAL A 58 9.56 6.43 19.39
C VAL A 58 9.90 5.93 20.79
N TRP A 59 11.18 5.80 21.13
CA TRP A 59 11.64 5.20 22.39
C TRP A 59 11.00 5.80 23.66
N ASN A 60 10.78 7.10 23.68
CA ASN A 60 10.22 7.83 24.82
C ASN A 60 8.73 8.16 24.66
N VAL A 61 8.04 7.54 23.69
CA VAL A 61 6.59 7.74 23.54
C VAL A 61 5.88 6.99 24.67
N PRO A 62 5.07 7.68 25.52
CA PRO A 62 4.32 7.02 26.56
C PRO A 62 3.37 5.97 25.97
N GLU A 63 3.41 4.77 26.53
CA GLU A 63 2.41 3.75 26.20
C GLU A 63 1.06 4.19 26.76
N MET A 64 0.00 4.01 25.96
CA MET A 64 -1.34 4.17 26.50
C MET A 64 -1.66 2.95 27.35
N ASP A 65 -1.92 3.18 28.64
CA ASP A 65 -2.34 2.12 29.55
C ASP A 65 -3.69 1.59 29.12
N THR A 66 -3.68 0.41 28.53
CA THR A 66 -4.86 -0.34 28.11
C THR A 66 -5.10 -1.56 29.00
N SER A 67 -4.43 -1.63 30.16
CA SER A 67 -4.42 -2.79 31.05
C SER A 67 -5.80 -3.20 31.55
N ASP A 68 -6.75 -2.27 31.63
CA ASP A 68 -8.12 -2.52 32.10
C ASP A 68 -9.09 -3.01 31.00
N GLN A 69 -8.67 -3.02 29.73
CA GLN A 69 -9.52 -3.53 28.66
C GLN A 69 -9.10 -4.93 28.24
N PRO A 70 -9.99 -5.94 28.30
CA PRO A 70 -9.68 -7.26 27.80
C PRO A 70 -9.35 -7.16 26.29
N THR A 71 -8.11 -7.44 25.94
CA THR A 71 -7.69 -7.48 24.54
C THR A 71 -8.34 -8.68 23.85
N PRO A 72 -9.20 -8.46 22.85
CA PRO A 72 -9.82 -9.56 22.14
C PRO A 72 -8.74 -10.38 21.44
N THR A 73 -8.82 -11.69 21.60
CA THR A 73 -7.88 -12.60 20.93
C THR A 73 -8.14 -12.63 19.43
N VAL A 74 -7.10 -12.98 18.65
CA VAL A 74 -7.21 -13.21 17.20
C VAL A 74 -8.32 -14.22 16.87
N ALA A 75 -8.56 -15.20 17.74
CA ALA A 75 -9.63 -16.18 17.57
C ALA A 75 -11.03 -15.55 17.62
N VAL A 76 -11.25 -14.53 18.45
CA VAL A 76 -12.52 -13.78 18.50
C VAL A 76 -12.71 -12.96 17.23
N ALA A 77 -11.66 -12.28 16.78
CA ALA A 77 -11.69 -11.55 15.51
C ALA A 77 -11.94 -12.50 14.32
N ALA A 78 -11.28 -13.65 14.27
CA ALA A 78 -11.49 -14.64 13.22
C ALA A 78 -12.94 -15.14 13.15
N ARG A 79 -13.60 -15.35 14.30
CA ARG A 79 -15.04 -15.67 14.33
C ARG A 79 -15.90 -14.55 13.77
N HIS A 80 -15.55 -13.29 14.06
CA HIS A 80 -16.25 -12.12 13.50
C HIS A 80 -16.10 -12.06 11.97
N LEU A 81 -14.98 -12.52 11.42
CA LEU A 81 -14.71 -12.56 9.97
C LEU A 81 -15.44 -13.71 9.24
N MET A 82 -16.11 -14.62 9.95
CA MET A 82 -16.93 -15.65 9.29
C MET A 82 -18.17 -15.09 8.58
N HIS A 83 -18.42 -13.78 8.63
CA HIS A 83 -19.54 -13.13 7.96
C HIS A 83 -19.34 -12.98 6.45
N GLY A 84 -20.43 -13.00 5.71
CA GLY A 84 -20.42 -13.00 4.24
C GLY A 84 -19.72 -11.81 3.58
N TRP A 85 -19.69 -10.62 4.22
CA TRP A 85 -18.99 -9.45 3.68
C TRP A 85 -17.47 -9.69 3.54
N PHE A 86 -16.86 -10.37 4.53
CA PHE A 86 -15.43 -10.66 4.51
C PHE A 86 -15.08 -11.57 3.33
N TRP A 87 -15.81 -12.67 3.14
CA TRP A 87 -15.58 -13.62 2.08
C TRP A 87 -15.90 -13.10 0.69
N LYS A 88 -16.89 -12.20 0.57
CA LYS A 88 -17.31 -11.63 -0.71
C LYS A 88 -16.47 -10.43 -1.15
N LEU A 89 -15.98 -9.62 -0.22
CA LEU A 89 -15.33 -8.35 -0.53
C LEU A 89 -13.84 -8.34 -0.19
N ILE A 90 -13.43 -8.88 0.96
CA ILE A 90 -12.03 -8.79 1.42
C ILE A 90 -11.19 -9.94 0.85
N VAL A 91 -11.64 -11.19 1.01
CA VAL A 91 -10.85 -12.35 0.58
C VAL A 91 -10.46 -12.30 -0.90
N PRO A 92 -11.34 -11.97 -1.85
CA PRO A 92 -10.95 -11.89 -3.26
C PRO A 92 -10.12 -10.65 -3.60
N SER A 93 -10.20 -9.56 -2.83
CA SER A 93 -9.55 -8.29 -3.16
C SER A 93 -8.24 -8.04 -2.42
N ALA A 94 -8.12 -8.47 -1.16
CA ALA A 94 -6.97 -8.19 -0.32
C ALA A 94 -5.63 -8.69 -0.91
N PRO A 95 -5.50 -9.91 -1.43
CA PRO A 95 -4.24 -10.37 -2.02
C PRO A 95 -3.75 -9.47 -3.17
N TRP A 96 -4.65 -8.88 -3.90
CA TRP A 96 -4.33 -8.01 -5.04
C TRP A 96 -3.89 -6.60 -4.65
N VAL A 97 -3.96 -6.22 -3.38
CA VAL A 97 -3.44 -4.93 -2.94
C VAL A 97 -1.96 -4.82 -3.29
N PHE A 98 -1.11 -5.72 -2.78
CA PHE A 98 0.31 -5.71 -3.15
C PHE A 98 0.59 -6.39 -4.47
N GLY A 99 -0.23 -7.36 -4.91
CA GLY A 99 -0.14 -7.98 -6.23
C GLY A 99 -0.19 -6.95 -7.37
N ALA A 100 -1.11 -5.98 -7.31
CA ALA A 100 -1.18 -4.89 -8.29
C ALA A 100 0.10 -4.07 -8.35
N ALA A 101 0.63 -3.68 -7.18
CA ALA A 101 1.86 -2.91 -7.09
C ALA A 101 3.06 -3.69 -7.62
N THR A 102 3.19 -4.97 -7.22
CA THR A 102 4.28 -5.86 -7.66
C THR A 102 4.29 -6.01 -9.18
N VAL A 103 3.13 -6.24 -9.80
CA VAL A 103 3.03 -6.32 -11.26
C VAL A 103 3.46 -5.01 -11.91
N ALA A 104 3.08 -3.86 -11.36
CA ALA A 104 3.40 -2.56 -11.93
C ALA A 104 4.90 -2.27 -11.94
N PHE A 105 5.60 -2.44 -10.80
CA PHE A 105 6.98 -1.99 -10.68
C PHE A 105 8.04 -3.10 -10.70
N ALA A 106 7.67 -4.36 -10.59
CA ALA A 106 8.62 -5.48 -10.67
C ALA A 106 8.43 -6.29 -11.96
N VAL A 107 7.20 -6.70 -12.28
CA VAL A 107 6.94 -7.57 -13.43
C VAL A 107 6.94 -6.79 -14.74
N THR A 108 6.17 -5.71 -14.84
CA THR A 108 6.04 -4.96 -16.11
C THR A 108 7.39 -4.40 -16.61
N PRO A 109 8.26 -3.80 -15.78
CA PRO A 109 9.57 -3.36 -16.25
C PRO A 109 10.48 -4.49 -16.76
N ALA A 110 10.34 -5.70 -16.20
CA ALA A 110 11.08 -6.86 -16.68
C ALA A 110 10.62 -7.33 -18.07
N LEU A 111 9.34 -7.13 -18.40
CA LEU A 111 8.73 -7.54 -19.67
C LEU A 111 9.01 -6.57 -20.81
N VAL A 112 9.01 -5.27 -20.56
CA VAL A 112 9.15 -4.25 -21.63
C VAL A 112 10.59 -3.95 -22.05
N GLY A 113 11.56 -4.45 -21.31
CA GLY A 113 12.98 -4.22 -21.58
C GLY A 113 13.50 -2.85 -21.11
N PRO A 114 14.70 -2.46 -21.54
CA PRO A 114 15.35 -1.23 -21.08
C PRO A 114 14.68 0.02 -21.63
N VAL A 115 14.56 1.05 -20.79
CA VAL A 115 14.08 2.37 -21.18
C VAL A 115 15.24 3.14 -21.80
N PRO A 116 15.12 3.64 -23.04
CA PRO A 116 16.19 4.43 -23.66
C PRO A 116 16.59 5.64 -22.81
N GLY A 117 17.90 5.83 -22.61
CA GLY A 117 18.43 6.94 -21.82
C GLY A 117 18.24 6.86 -20.32
N LEU A 118 17.61 5.79 -19.78
CA LEU A 118 17.38 5.61 -18.35
C LEU A 118 17.96 4.28 -17.86
N PRO A 119 18.88 4.30 -16.89
CA PRO A 119 19.41 3.09 -16.28
C PRO A 119 18.34 2.22 -15.64
N ARG A 120 18.49 0.89 -15.69
CA ARG A 120 17.46 -0.06 -15.21
C ARG A 120 17.01 0.16 -13.76
N VAL A 121 17.96 0.42 -12.86
CA VAL A 121 17.65 0.61 -11.44
C VAL A 121 16.89 1.90 -11.23
N ALA A 122 17.26 2.98 -11.91
CA ALA A 122 16.53 4.25 -11.87
C ALA A 122 15.11 4.09 -12.46
N ALA A 123 14.98 3.35 -13.58
CA ALA A 123 13.67 3.07 -14.18
C ALA A 123 12.77 2.29 -13.21
N ALA A 124 13.29 1.28 -12.51
CA ALA A 124 12.55 0.53 -11.50
C ALA A 124 12.12 1.41 -10.31
N GLY A 125 13.02 2.27 -9.82
CA GLY A 125 12.69 3.22 -8.74
C GLY A 125 11.60 4.21 -9.14
N LEU A 126 11.68 4.74 -10.36
CA LEU A 126 10.67 5.68 -10.90
C LEU A 126 9.31 5.00 -11.12
N THR A 127 9.28 3.78 -11.67
CA THR A 127 8.03 3.02 -11.82
C THR A 127 7.40 2.70 -10.49
N ALA A 128 8.17 2.31 -9.49
CA ALA A 128 7.68 2.09 -8.14
C ALA A 128 7.13 3.39 -7.52
N GLY A 129 7.88 4.49 -7.61
CA GLY A 129 7.46 5.80 -7.14
C GLY A 129 6.18 6.30 -7.84
N LEU A 130 6.08 6.12 -9.15
CA LEU A 130 4.88 6.48 -9.91
C LEU A 130 3.67 5.63 -9.50
N THR A 131 3.84 4.32 -9.38
CA THR A 131 2.77 3.39 -8.97
C THR A 131 2.24 3.75 -7.58
N LEU A 132 3.14 3.84 -6.60
CA LEU A 132 2.75 4.11 -5.22
C LEU A 132 2.34 5.58 -5.03
N GLY A 133 2.95 6.51 -5.75
CA GLY A 133 2.52 7.91 -5.80
C GLY A 133 1.11 8.07 -6.34
N THR A 134 0.76 7.37 -7.42
CA THR A 134 -0.62 7.35 -7.95
C THR A 134 -1.59 6.76 -6.93
N SER A 135 -1.22 5.67 -6.29
CA SER A 135 -2.02 5.08 -5.21
C SER A 135 -2.37 6.10 -4.13
N VAL A 136 -1.36 6.87 -3.70
CA VAL A 136 -1.51 7.95 -2.72
C VAL A 136 -2.47 9.03 -3.20
N MET A 137 -2.27 9.47 -4.42
CA MET A 137 -3.05 10.59 -4.99
C MET A 137 -4.53 10.25 -5.13
N VAL A 138 -4.89 9.00 -5.38
CA VAL A 138 -6.29 8.58 -5.50
C VAL A 138 -6.97 8.34 -4.15
N GLN A 139 -6.23 8.04 -3.09
CA GLN A 139 -6.77 7.68 -1.77
C GLN A 139 -7.78 8.69 -1.20
N PRO A 140 -7.57 10.03 -1.26
CA PRO A 140 -8.55 10.97 -0.72
C PRO A 140 -9.90 10.90 -1.43
N SER A 141 -9.89 10.74 -2.76
CA SER A 141 -11.12 10.59 -3.56
C SER A 141 -11.80 9.25 -3.30
N VAL A 142 -11.01 8.18 -3.18
CA VAL A 142 -11.50 6.85 -2.85
C VAL A 142 -12.15 6.84 -1.46
N ARG A 143 -11.54 7.48 -0.46
CA ARG A 143 -12.15 7.60 0.88
C ARG A 143 -13.51 8.29 0.84
N ARG A 144 -13.62 9.39 0.12
CA ARG A 144 -14.91 10.09 -0.02
C ARG A 144 -15.97 9.18 -0.65
N TYR A 145 -15.60 8.47 -1.71
CA TYR A 145 -16.50 7.51 -2.36
C TYR A 145 -16.87 6.34 -1.43
N ALA A 146 -15.89 5.76 -0.74
CA ALA A 146 -16.06 4.63 0.16
C ALA A 146 -16.93 4.97 1.39
N HIS A 147 -16.93 6.20 1.86
CA HIS A 147 -17.85 6.64 2.92
C HIS A 147 -19.31 6.64 2.48
N HIS A 148 -19.59 6.89 1.19
CA HIS A 148 -20.94 6.85 0.66
C HIS A 148 -21.41 5.43 0.32
N ASP A 149 -20.51 4.60 -0.22
CA ASP A 149 -20.82 3.23 -0.62
C ASP A 149 -19.60 2.30 -0.42
N PRO A 150 -19.37 1.84 0.82
CA PRO A 150 -18.20 1.00 1.13
C PRO A 150 -18.19 -0.32 0.33
N GLY A 151 -19.38 -0.90 0.08
CA GLY A 151 -19.49 -2.18 -0.61
C GLY A 151 -19.08 -2.17 -2.09
N ARG A 152 -19.10 -1.00 -2.74
CA ARG A 152 -18.72 -0.87 -4.15
C ARG A 152 -17.24 -0.59 -4.38
N THR A 153 -16.51 -0.18 -3.36
CA THR A 153 -15.09 0.21 -3.53
C THR A 153 -14.21 -0.97 -3.94
N PRO A 154 -14.23 -2.16 -3.30
CA PRO A 154 -13.42 -3.28 -3.73
C PRO A 154 -13.78 -3.81 -5.14
N PRO A 155 -15.05 -3.98 -5.53
CA PRO A 155 -15.39 -4.33 -6.91
C PRO A 155 -14.86 -3.33 -7.95
N LEU A 156 -14.93 -2.03 -7.66
CA LEU A 156 -14.35 -1.00 -8.52
C LEU A 156 -12.82 -1.16 -8.58
N GLY A 157 -12.16 -1.38 -7.45
CA GLY A 157 -10.73 -1.66 -7.39
C GLY A 157 -10.33 -2.88 -8.23
N MET A 158 -11.13 -3.96 -8.17
CA MET A 158 -10.91 -5.16 -8.99
C MET A 158 -11.13 -4.90 -10.49
N ALA A 159 -12.10 -4.06 -10.87
CA ALA A 159 -12.29 -3.68 -12.26
C ALA A 159 -11.09 -2.86 -12.79
N VAL A 160 -10.60 -1.89 -12.03
CA VAL A 160 -9.40 -1.12 -12.37
C VAL A 160 -8.15 -2.01 -12.39
N LEU A 161 -8.03 -2.96 -11.46
CA LEU A 161 -6.99 -3.98 -11.48
C LEU A 161 -7.01 -4.79 -12.78
N THR A 162 -8.18 -5.29 -13.18
CA THR A 162 -8.33 -6.06 -14.42
C THR A 162 -7.86 -5.24 -15.63
N LEU A 163 -8.23 -3.97 -15.71
CA LEU A 163 -7.73 -3.07 -16.76
C LEU A 163 -6.20 -2.95 -16.70
N GLY A 164 -5.62 -2.78 -15.52
CA GLY A 164 -4.17 -2.71 -15.33
C GLY A 164 -3.46 -3.99 -15.73
N MET A 165 -4.04 -5.16 -15.42
CA MET A 165 -3.52 -6.46 -15.84
C MET A 165 -3.61 -6.65 -17.36
N MET A 166 -4.66 -6.16 -18.02
CA MET A 166 -4.75 -6.15 -19.49
C MET A 166 -3.63 -5.30 -20.10
N ILE A 167 -3.33 -4.13 -19.53
CA ILE A 167 -2.21 -3.28 -19.97
C ILE A 167 -0.87 -4.03 -19.78
N ALA A 168 -0.65 -4.64 -18.63
CA ALA A 168 0.57 -5.41 -18.37
C ALA A 168 0.71 -6.64 -19.31
N THR A 169 -0.39 -7.31 -19.60
CA THR A 169 -0.41 -8.41 -20.60
C THR A 169 -0.08 -7.90 -22.00
N THR A 170 -0.63 -6.75 -22.38
CA THR A 170 -0.30 -6.12 -23.68
C THR A 170 1.20 -5.74 -23.73
N ALA A 171 1.74 -5.25 -22.63
CA ALA A 171 3.17 -4.97 -22.51
C ALA A 171 4.05 -6.22 -22.68
N ALA A 172 3.56 -7.38 -22.25
CA ALA A 172 4.26 -8.66 -22.45
C ALA A 172 4.22 -9.14 -23.90
N LEU A 173 3.07 -8.93 -24.59
CA LEU A 173 2.87 -9.34 -25.98
C LEU A 173 3.55 -8.41 -26.99
N VAL A 174 3.59 -7.11 -26.68
CA VAL A 174 4.22 -6.07 -27.51
C VAL A 174 5.18 -5.27 -26.62
N PRO A 175 6.39 -5.80 -26.35
CA PRO A 175 7.33 -5.18 -25.41
C PRO A 175 7.76 -3.78 -25.88
N HIS A 176 7.33 -2.75 -25.15
CA HIS A 176 7.72 -1.38 -25.41
C HIS A 176 7.71 -0.56 -24.10
N PRO A 177 8.75 0.25 -23.82
CA PRO A 177 8.86 1.01 -22.57
C PRO A 177 7.69 1.96 -22.27
N LEU A 178 6.97 2.45 -23.27
CA LEU A 178 5.79 3.30 -23.08
C LEU A 178 4.68 2.65 -22.25
N TRP A 179 4.61 1.33 -22.18
CA TRP A 179 3.65 0.62 -21.34
C TRP A 179 3.87 0.81 -19.84
N LEU A 180 5.09 1.20 -19.42
CA LEU A 180 5.38 1.43 -18.00
C LEU A 180 4.49 2.52 -17.41
N LEU A 181 4.25 3.61 -18.15
CA LEU A 181 3.44 4.72 -17.65
C LEU A 181 1.98 4.32 -17.40
N PRO A 182 1.20 3.83 -18.38
CA PRO A 182 -0.19 3.44 -18.13
C PRO A 182 -0.32 2.27 -17.16
N ALA A 183 0.60 1.29 -17.18
CA ALA A 183 0.58 0.19 -16.22
C ALA A 183 0.77 0.71 -14.78
N SER A 184 1.79 1.56 -14.55
CA SER A 184 2.06 2.13 -13.22
C SER A 184 0.89 2.97 -12.70
N VAL A 185 0.28 3.79 -13.56
CA VAL A 185 -0.84 4.66 -13.17
C VAL A 185 -2.08 3.83 -12.86
N VAL A 186 -2.46 2.90 -13.74
CA VAL A 186 -3.71 2.14 -13.57
C VAL A 186 -3.59 1.12 -12.43
N LEU A 187 -2.48 0.39 -12.34
CA LEU A 187 -2.25 -0.55 -11.23
C LEU A 187 -2.01 0.17 -9.91
N GLY A 188 -1.40 1.35 -9.92
CA GLY A 188 -1.27 2.21 -8.74
C GLY A 188 -2.63 2.71 -8.25
N ALA A 189 -3.52 3.11 -9.16
CA ALA A 189 -4.89 3.46 -8.81
C ALA A 189 -5.67 2.26 -8.24
N ALA A 190 -5.51 1.07 -8.84
CA ALA A 190 -6.10 -0.17 -8.33
C ALA A 190 -5.62 -0.48 -6.91
N HIS A 191 -4.29 -0.39 -6.66
CA HIS A 191 -3.71 -0.55 -5.32
C HIS A 191 -4.37 0.41 -4.31
N GLY A 192 -4.50 1.70 -4.64
CA GLY A 192 -5.14 2.69 -3.77
C GLY A 192 -6.61 2.40 -3.49
N LEU A 193 -7.37 1.99 -4.51
CA LEU A 193 -8.78 1.59 -4.40
C LEU A 193 -8.94 0.36 -3.50
N LEU A 194 -8.15 -0.68 -3.72
CA LEU A 194 -8.22 -1.93 -2.97
C LEU A 194 -7.79 -1.72 -1.51
N MET A 195 -6.73 -0.96 -1.28
CA MET A 195 -6.22 -0.68 0.07
C MET A 195 -7.25 0.10 0.90
N VAL A 196 -7.70 1.25 0.39
CA VAL A 196 -8.69 2.09 1.10
C VAL A 196 -10.02 1.37 1.20
N GLY A 197 -10.47 0.70 0.14
CA GLY A 197 -11.72 -0.04 0.14
C GLY A 197 -11.75 -1.15 1.18
N SER A 198 -10.68 -1.93 1.29
CA SER A 198 -10.57 -2.99 2.30
C SER A 198 -10.63 -2.44 3.73
N ILE A 199 -9.88 -1.38 4.02
CA ILE A 199 -9.86 -0.77 5.35
C ILE A 199 -11.22 -0.14 5.70
N THR A 200 -11.86 0.57 4.76
CA THR A 200 -13.16 1.19 5.02
C THR A 200 -14.26 0.15 5.29
N ILE A 201 -14.22 -1.00 4.59
CA ILE A 201 -15.15 -2.11 4.89
C ILE A 201 -14.91 -2.67 6.29
N VAL A 202 -13.65 -2.85 6.69
CA VAL A 202 -13.31 -3.28 8.04
C VAL A 202 -13.84 -2.29 9.07
N GLU A 203 -13.59 -0.98 8.87
CA GLU A 203 -14.07 0.08 9.74
C GLU A 203 -15.61 0.09 9.88
N HIS A 204 -16.31 -0.18 8.78
CA HIS A 204 -17.78 -0.17 8.75
C HIS A 204 -18.42 -1.39 9.43
N HIS A 205 -17.78 -2.55 9.36
CA HIS A 205 -18.36 -3.81 9.83
C HIS A 205 -17.80 -4.31 11.16
N THR A 206 -16.73 -3.70 11.67
CA THR A 206 -15.99 -4.22 12.83
C THR A 206 -16.19 -3.32 14.05
N PRO A 207 -16.64 -3.88 15.19
CA PRO A 207 -16.70 -3.14 16.45
C PRO A 207 -15.32 -2.59 16.86
N PRO A 208 -15.24 -1.43 17.54
CA PRO A 208 -13.97 -0.81 17.92
C PRO A 208 -13.01 -1.74 18.66
N GLN A 209 -13.53 -2.63 19.51
CA GLN A 209 -12.75 -3.57 20.31
C GLN A 209 -12.05 -4.65 19.45
N LEU A 210 -12.63 -5.00 18.30
CA LEU A 210 -12.09 -5.99 17.36
C LEU A 210 -11.29 -5.36 16.21
N MET A 211 -11.20 -4.03 16.15
CA MET A 211 -10.59 -3.33 15.03
C MET A 211 -9.13 -3.73 14.81
N ALA A 212 -8.31 -3.72 15.87
CA ALA A 212 -6.88 -4.01 15.75
C ALA A 212 -6.62 -5.45 15.26
N PRO A 213 -7.18 -6.53 15.87
CA PRO A 213 -6.93 -7.89 15.39
C PRO A 213 -7.57 -8.15 14.01
N THR A 214 -8.73 -7.56 13.69
CA THR A 214 -9.35 -7.69 12.37
C THR A 214 -8.48 -7.05 11.29
N THR A 215 -7.99 -5.85 11.53
CA THR A 215 -7.10 -5.14 10.63
C THR A 215 -5.80 -5.92 10.40
N ALA A 216 -5.22 -6.52 11.45
CA ALA A 216 -4.03 -7.36 11.34
C ALA A 216 -4.26 -8.58 10.41
N ILE A 217 -5.41 -9.25 10.52
CA ILE A 217 -5.77 -10.36 9.64
C ILE A 217 -5.89 -9.89 8.19
N VAL A 218 -6.58 -8.77 7.96
CA VAL A 218 -6.75 -8.21 6.60
C VAL A 218 -5.40 -7.80 6.00
N TYR A 219 -4.54 -7.14 6.76
CA TYR A 219 -3.17 -6.84 6.30
C TYR A 219 -2.39 -8.13 6.00
N GLY A 220 -2.50 -9.17 6.84
CA GLY A 220 -1.89 -10.46 6.56
C GLY A 220 -2.30 -11.03 5.20
N LEU A 221 -3.59 -10.90 4.83
CA LEU A 221 -4.09 -11.34 3.53
C LEU A 221 -3.51 -10.50 2.37
N THR A 222 -3.23 -9.21 2.57
CA THR A 222 -2.65 -8.38 1.50
C THR A 222 -1.22 -8.79 1.13
N TYR A 223 -0.51 -9.50 2.02
CA TYR A 223 0.85 -9.99 1.77
C TYR A 223 0.89 -11.38 1.11
N ILE A 224 -0.25 -12.02 0.86
CA ILE A 224 -0.31 -13.34 0.21
C ILE A 224 -0.20 -13.22 -1.33
N GLY A 225 -0.51 -12.04 -1.88
CA GLY A 225 -0.55 -11.78 -3.33
C GLY A 225 0.74 -11.32 -3.98
#